data_0195fa3c7d57a2ad5262e5d9694480e7
#
_entry.id   0195fa3c7d57a2ad5262e5d9694480e7
#
_cell.length_a   1.000
_cell.length_b   1.000
_cell.length_c   1.000
_cell.angle_alpha   90.00
_cell.angle_beta   90.00
_cell.angle_gamma   90.00
#
_symmetry.space_group_name_H-M   'P 1'
#
loop_
_entity.id
_entity.type
_entity.pdbx_description
1 polymer ?
#
loop_
_entity_poly.entity_id
_entity_poly.type
_entity_poly.pdbx_seq_one_letter_code
_entity_poly.pdbx_strand_id
1 'polypeptide(L)'
;MSKLSNSPAWQALQAHQQTMADIHMRDLFAADPGRFEKFSILFNDILFDYSKHRTTEETLRLLLNLAQERDIKGWTEKMFNGEAINFTENRSVLHTALRNRSKRPVLANDKNVMPDINEVLGRMRKFSNDVRNGEWKGFSGKAITDVVNIGIGGSDLGPAMVTEALLDYQRPNINFHFVSNIDSTQMFETNRHLNPETTLFIIASKTFTTQETMTNARSAREWFMSIAKDEGAIPRHFVAISTNTEEVIKFGISTELMFEFWDWVGGRYSMWSAIGLSIVIAIGMNRFEELLQGAHEMDEHFRNAPLEKNLPVIMGMLGIWYNNFFGADTHAIIPYDQYLRRLPAYIRQLDMESNGKRVDREGNPVDYATGPIIWGELGSNGQHAFFQLIHQSERLIPADYIAMIENKHPIGEHQTILLANFFAQTEALMRGKNAQEVTAELKAEGLNDEQIKQLLPHKIFPGNKPSNSIILQNLDPKTLGSLVAFYEHKVFVQGIIWNINSFDQWGVELGKQLAKVIQPELSGSNEVTSHDSSTNSLINYYKSHRKHRRYIDTV
;
A
#
# COMPACT_ATOMS: atom_id res chain seq x y z
N MET A 1 -9.69 3.72 -31.12
CA MET A 1 -8.76 4.38 -30.21
C MET A 1 -9.53 5.24 -29.22
N SER A 2 -9.13 5.24 -27.95
CA SER A 2 -9.77 6.04 -26.90
C SER A 2 -9.56 7.55 -27.13
N LYS A 3 -10.30 8.38 -26.41
CA LYS A 3 -10.09 9.84 -26.45
C LYS A 3 -8.67 10.20 -25.94
N LEU A 4 -8.15 9.45 -24.97
CA LEU A 4 -6.81 9.68 -24.41
C LEU A 4 -5.71 9.34 -25.41
N SER A 5 -5.73 8.14 -26.00
CA SER A 5 -4.69 7.71 -26.95
C SER A 5 -4.65 8.55 -28.24
N ASN A 6 -5.74 9.25 -28.56
CA ASN A 6 -5.81 10.20 -29.68
C ASN A 6 -5.51 11.65 -29.28
N SER A 7 -5.27 11.94 -28.00
CA SER A 7 -5.03 13.31 -27.57
C SER A 7 -3.67 13.83 -28.05
N PRO A 8 -3.56 15.15 -28.33
CA PRO A 8 -2.31 15.72 -28.83
C PRO A 8 -1.11 15.47 -27.91
N ALA A 9 -1.31 15.60 -26.59
CA ALA A 9 -0.22 15.39 -25.61
C ALA A 9 0.22 13.92 -25.56
N TRP A 10 -0.70 12.96 -25.66
CA TRP A 10 -0.37 11.53 -25.72
C TRP A 10 0.41 11.18 -26.98
N GLN A 11 -0.03 11.66 -28.15
CA GLN A 11 0.62 11.44 -29.43
C GLN A 11 2.04 12.06 -29.46
N ALA A 12 2.22 13.24 -28.86
CA ALA A 12 3.53 13.86 -28.73
C ALA A 12 4.48 13.01 -27.87
N LEU A 13 4.00 12.43 -26.77
CA LEU A 13 4.78 11.50 -25.94
C LEU A 13 5.13 10.21 -26.69
N GLN A 14 4.20 9.67 -27.49
CA GLN A 14 4.44 8.48 -28.29
C GLN A 14 5.51 8.73 -29.37
N ALA A 15 5.48 9.88 -30.01
CA ALA A 15 6.52 10.28 -30.96
C ALA A 15 7.87 10.51 -30.27
N HIS A 16 7.85 11.17 -29.10
CA HIS A 16 9.06 11.42 -28.31
C HIS A 16 9.69 10.13 -27.79
N GLN A 17 8.91 9.12 -27.41
CA GLN A 17 9.41 7.83 -26.99
C GLN A 17 10.30 7.17 -28.07
N GLN A 18 9.97 7.32 -29.34
CA GLN A 18 10.80 6.79 -30.44
C GLN A 18 12.20 7.42 -30.43
N THR A 19 12.31 8.69 -30.07
CA THR A 19 13.61 9.37 -29.97
C THR A 19 14.39 8.96 -28.70
N MET A 20 13.69 8.55 -27.67
CA MET A 20 14.27 8.13 -26.39
C MET A 20 14.59 6.62 -26.33
N ALA A 21 14.08 5.83 -27.27
CA ALA A 21 14.15 4.37 -27.23
C ALA A 21 15.58 3.83 -27.14
N ASP A 22 16.50 4.42 -27.90
CA ASP A 22 17.89 3.97 -28.00
C ASP A 22 18.86 4.78 -27.12
N ILE A 23 18.36 5.80 -26.40
CA ILE A 23 19.21 6.62 -25.52
C ILE A 23 19.54 5.87 -24.25
N HIS A 24 20.85 5.77 -23.95
CA HIS A 24 21.31 5.18 -22.70
C HIS A 24 21.49 6.26 -21.62
N MET A 25 21.10 5.95 -20.38
CA MET A 25 21.26 6.89 -19.27
C MET A 25 22.72 7.28 -18.99
N ARG A 26 23.71 6.43 -19.28
CA ARG A 26 25.14 6.82 -19.24
C ARG A 26 25.41 8.09 -20.05
N ASP A 27 24.83 8.17 -21.24
CA ASP A 27 25.06 9.29 -22.17
C ASP A 27 24.36 10.55 -21.65
N LEU A 28 23.16 10.39 -21.04
CA LEU A 28 22.46 11.50 -20.40
C LEU A 28 23.24 12.08 -19.21
N PHE A 29 23.86 11.25 -18.39
CA PHE A 29 24.71 11.71 -17.28
C PHE A 29 26.05 12.28 -17.76
N ALA A 30 26.63 11.73 -18.83
CA ALA A 30 27.84 12.27 -19.43
C ALA A 30 27.63 13.64 -20.07
N ALA A 31 26.46 13.86 -20.69
CA ALA A 31 26.09 15.12 -21.35
C ALA A 31 25.66 16.21 -20.34
N ASP A 32 25.16 15.84 -19.17
CA ASP A 32 24.64 16.78 -18.18
C ASP A 32 25.12 16.44 -16.75
N PRO A 33 26.27 16.99 -16.32
CA PRO A 33 26.78 16.82 -14.95
C PRO A 33 25.85 17.36 -13.87
N GLY A 34 24.99 18.34 -14.19
CA GLY A 34 23.98 18.91 -13.29
C GLY A 34 22.64 18.18 -13.29
N ARG A 35 22.62 16.94 -13.78
CA ARG A 35 21.38 16.19 -13.96
C ARG A 35 20.64 15.92 -12.63
N PHE A 36 21.36 15.66 -11.55
CA PHE A 36 20.76 15.46 -10.22
C PHE A 36 19.97 16.69 -9.77
N GLU A 37 20.52 17.88 -9.89
CA GLU A 37 19.89 19.14 -9.48
C GLU A 37 18.60 19.43 -10.28
N LYS A 38 18.58 19.04 -11.55
CA LYS A 38 17.42 19.22 -12.43
C LYS A 38 16.30 18.22 -12.17
N PHE A 39 16.67 17.01 -11.79
CA PHE A 39 15.76 15.86 -11.66
C PHE A 39 15.69 15.34 -10.21
N SER A 40 15.70 16.26 -9.26
CA SER A 40 15.43 15.96 -7.85
C SER A 40 14.56 17.04 -7.22
N ILE A 41 13.83 16.67 -6.19
CA ILE A 41 12.98 17.56 -5.41
C ILE A 41 13.17 17.21 -3.93
N LEU A 42 13.47 18.22 -3.13
CA LEU A 42 13.47 18.13 -1.67
C LEU A 42 12.16 18.71 -1.13
N PHE A 43 11.43 17.91 -0.38
CA PHE A 43 10.23 18.33 0.33
C PHE A 43 10.32 17.88 1.78
N ASN A 44 10.42 18.85 2.70
CA ASN A 44 10.67 18.58 4.12
C ASN A 44 11.88 17.61 4.24
N ASP A 45 11.69 16.48 4.90
CA ASP A 45 12.71 15.46 5.13
C ASP A 45 12.74 14.36 4.05
N ILE A 46 12.11 14.59 2.89
CA ILE A 46 12.04 13.66 1.76
C ILE A 46 12.82 14.23 0.58
N LEU A 47 13.92 13.60 0.22
CA LEU A 47 14.62 13.82 -1.05
C LEU A 47 14.11 12.79 -2.08
N PHE A 48 13.48 13.26 -3.13
CA PHE A 48 13.03 12.46 -4.26
C PHE A 48 13.94 12.71 -5.45
N ASP A 49 14.86 11.78 -5.72
CA ASP A 49 15.74 11.79 -6.89
C ASP A 49 15.17 10.88 -7.98
N TYR A 50 14.82 11.48 -9.11
CA TYR A 50 14.38 10.82 -10.33
C TYR A 50 15.34 11.07 -11.50
N SER A 51 16.61 11.38 -11.23
CA SER A 51 17.62 11.60 -12.26
C SER A 51 17.98 10.34 -13.03
N LYS A 52 17.82 9.16 -12.41
CA LYS A 52 18.11 7.85 -13.02
C LYS A 52 16.92 7.31 -13.83
N HIS A 53 16.37 8.17 -14.70
CA HIS A 53 15.32 7.84 -15.65
C HIS A 53 15.74 8.13 -17.08
N ARG A 54 15.15 7.41 -18.05
CA ARG A 54 15.28 7.67 -19.49
C ARG A 54 14.41 8.85 -19.86
N THR A 55 14.77 10.03 -19.36
CA THR A 55 14.02 11.29 -19.48
C THR A 55 14.97 12.45 -19.69
N THR A 56 14.51 13.45 -20.42
CA THR A 56 15.14 14.76 -20.61
C THR A 56 14.20 15.86 -20.11
N GLU A 57 14.64 17.10 -20.09
CA GLU A 57 13.76 18.25 -19.81
C GLU A 57 12.58 18.30 -20.79
N GLU A 58 12.79 17.92 -22.06
CA GLU A 58 11.72 17.80 -23.05
C GLU A 58 10.72 16.69 -22.70
N THR A 59 11.21 15.55 -22.23
CA THR A 59 10.32 14.47 -21.73
C THR A 59 9.43 14.98 -20.61
N LEU A 60 10.00 15.67 -19.62
CA LEU A 60 9.21 16.23 -18.51
C LEU A 60 8.21 17.28 -19.00
N ARG A 61 8.61 18.15 -19.91
CA ARG A 61 7.72 19.14 -20.50
C ARG A 61 6.51 18.49 -21.16
N LEU A 62 6.71 17.43 -21.94
CA LEU A 62 5.64 16.68 -22.60
C LEU A 62 4.74 15.95 -21.59
N LEU A 63 5.31 15.33 -20.55
CA LEU A 63 4.57 14.69 -19.48
C LEU A 63 3.69 15.69 -18.72
N LEU A 64 4.23 16.87 -18.43
CA LEU A 64 3.48 17.94 -17.76
C LEU A 64 2.40 18.53 -18.66
N ASN A 65 2.61 18.61 -19.98
CA ASN A 65 1.56 18.99 -20.93
C ASN A 65 0.38 17.99 -20.88
N LEU A 66 0.67 16.68 -20.79
CA LEU A 66 -0.38 15.67 -20.62
C LEU A 66 -1.12 15.86 -19.28
N ALA A 67 -0.40 16.14 -18.18
CA ALA A 67 -0.99 16.42 -16.88
C ALA A 67 -1.92 17.65 -16.92
N GLN A 68 -1.53 18.71 -17.64
CA GLN A 68 -2.36 19.90 -17.86
C GLN A 68 -3.57 19.59 -18.74
N GLU A 69 -3.41 18.89 -19.85
CA GLU A 69 -4.49 18.49 -20.75
C GLU A 69 -5.54 17.63 -20.04
N ARG A 70 -5.10 16.80 -19.07
CA ARG A 70 -5.98 15.96 -18.26
C ARG A 70 -6.54 16.67 -17.02
N ASP A 71 -6.28 17.95 -16.87
CA ASP A 71 -6.78 18.82 -15.80
C ASP A 71 -6.52 18.26 -14.38
N ILE A 72 -5.27 17.84 -14.12
CA ILE A 72 -4.88 17.32 -12.79
C ILE A 72 -5.27 18.31 -11.68
N LYS A 73 -5.05 19.61 -11.88
CA LYS A 73 -5.39 20.65 -10.88
C LYS A 73 -6.89 20.72 -10.60
N GLY A 74 -7.72 20.72 -11.64
CA GLY A 74 -9.19 20.76 -11.47
C GLY A 74 -9.70 19.50 -10.76
N TRP A 75 -9.18 18.33 -11.09
CA TRP A 75 -9.52 17.09 -10.38
C TRP A 75 -9.05 17.06 -8.94
N THR A 76 -7.87 17.62 -8.65
CA THR A 76 -7.37 17.80 -7.28
C THR A 76 -8.36 18.67 -6.48
N GLU A 77 -8.78 19.83 -7.01
CA GLU A 77 -9.75 20.68 -6.33
C GLU A 77 -11.10 19.98 -6.12
N LYS A 78 -11.60 19.22 -7.10
CA LYS A 78 -12.83 18.41 -6.95
C LYS A 78 -12.73 17.44 -5.77
N MET A 79 -11.60 16.74 -5.64
CA MET A 79 -11.36 15.83 -4.50
C MET A 79 -11.37 16.58 -3.17
N PHE A 80 -10.60 17.66 -3.05
CA PHE A 80 -10.48 18.42 -1.79
C PHE A 80 -11.77 19.18 -1.41
N ASN A 81 -12.59 19.55 -2.40
CA ASN A 81 -13.89 20.19 -2.19
C ASN A 81 -15.03 19.21 -1.93
N GLY A 82 -14.76 17.91 -1.94
CA GLY A 82 -15.74 16.88 -1.62
C GLY A 82 -16.74 16.58 -2.72
N GLU A 83 -16.43 16.88 -3.99
CA GLU A 83 -17.25 16.44 -5.10
C GLU A 83 -17.33 14.91 -5.18
N ALA A 84 -18.43 14.37 -5.69
CA ALA A 84 -18.64 12.92 -5.80
C ALA A 84 -17.83 12.30 -6.96
N ILE A 85 -16.51 12.37 -6.88
CA ILE A 85 -15.58 11.87 -7.91
C ILE A 85 -15.51 10.34 -8.01
N ASN A 86 -15.96 9.61 -6.99
CA ASN A 86 -16.28 8.19 -7.10
C ASN A 86 -17.72 8.03 -7.63
N PHE A 87 -17.89 8.29 -8.91
CA PHE A 87 -19.18 8.42 -9.54
C PHE A 87 -19.96 7.10 -9.65
N THR A 88 -19.28 5.94 -9.72
CA THR A 88 -19.95 4.62 -9.81
C THR A 88 -20.67 4.25 -8.51
N GLU A 89 -20.30 4.83 -7.38
CA GLU A 89 -20.93 4.67 -6.08
C GLU A 89 -21.60 5.98 -5.61
N ASN A 90 -21.51 7.07 -6.39
CA ASN A 90 -22.00 8.40 -6.06
C ASN A 90 -21.49 8.91 -4.70
N ARG A 91 -20.18 8.86 -4.48
CA ARG A 91 -19.52 9.22 -3.21
C ARG A 91 -18.43 10.25 -3.42
N SER A 92 -18.28 11.13 -2.44
CA SER A 92 -17.07 11.92 -2.28
C SER A 92 -15.87 11.03 -1.98
N VAL A 93 -14.65 11.55 -2.14
CA VAL A 93 -13.40 10.89 -1.81
C VAL A 93 -12.62 11.79 -0.88
N LEU A 94 -12.76 11.58 0.43
CA LEU A 94 -12.34 12.52 1.46
C LEU A 94 -11.39 11.91 2.51
N HIS A 95 -10.57 10.92 2.13
CA HIS A 95 -9.49 10.46 3.01
C HIS A 95 -8.55 11.61 3.43
N THR A 96 -8.42 12.67 2.61
CA THR A 96 -7.68 13.88 2.94
C THR A 96 -8.30 14.69 4.09
N ALA A 97 -9.64 14.63 4.27
CA ALA A 97 -10.32 15.28 5.39
C ALA A 97 -9.95 14.66 6.75
N LEU A 98 -9.70 13.33 6.81
CA LEU A 98 -9.31 12.62 8.02
C LEU A 98 -8.00 13.16 8.62
N ARG A 99 -7.13 13.68 7.79
CA ARG A 99 -5.82 14.22 8.15
C ARG A 99 -5.70 15.72 7.98
N ASN A 100 -6.81 16.43 7.74
CA ASN A 100 -6.82 17.88 7.62
C ASN A 100 -6.47 18.55 8.96
N ARG A 101 -5.37 19.32 8.98
CA ARG A 101 -4.88 20.08 10.13
C ARG A 101 -5.01 21.60 9.95
N SER A 102 -5.55 22.04 8.81
CA SER A 102 -5.68 23.46 8.47
C SER A 102 -6.83 24.18 9.18
N LYS A 103 -7.70 23.47 9.90
CA LYS A 103 -8.95 23.98 10.48
C LYS A 103 -9.98 24.46 9.45
N ARG A 104 -9.71 24.35 8.15
CA ARG A 104 -10.68 24.67 7.09
C ARG A 104 -11.82 23.64 7.12
N PRO A 105 -13.09 24.06 6.90
CA PRO A 105 -14.18 23.12 6.74
C PRO A 105 -13.95 22.26 5.47
N VAL A 106 -14.39 21.02 5.52
CA VAL A 106 -14.45 20.11 4.36
C VAL A 106 -15.88 19.63 4.23
N LEU A 107 -16.43 19.74 3.03
CA LEU A 107 -17.84 19.43 2.79
C LEU A 107 -17.97 18.07 2.10
N ALA A 108 -18.95 17.27 2.54
CA ALA A 108 -19.46 16.12 1.83
C ALA A 108 -20.99 16.27 1.79
N ASN A 109 -21.58 16.28 0.60
CA ASN A 109 -23.02 16.52 0.42
C ASN A 109 -23.50 17.76 1.21
N ASP A 110 -22.81 18.87 1.07
CA ASP A 110 -23.04 20.15 1.74
C ASP A 110 -22.93 20.14 3.28
N LYS A 111 -22.58 19.02 3.89
CA LYS A 111 -22.33 18.90 5.33
C LYS A 111 -20.85 19.03 5.63
N ASN A 112 -20.48 19.88 6.61
CA ASN A 112 -19.11 19.93 7.11
C ASN A 112 -18.81 18.64 7.92
N VAL A 113 -17.82 17.84 7.45
CA VAL A 113 -17.46 16.55 8.06
C VAL A 113 -16.44 16.68 9.19
N MET A 114 -15.82 17.83 9.35
CA MET A 114 -14.72 18.02 10.33
C MET A 114 -15.16 17.86 11.79
N PRO A 115 -16.35 18.30 12.24
CA PRO A 115 -16.82 18.04 13.61
C PRO A 115 -16.91 16.56 13.93
N ASP A 116 -17.51 15.76 13.05
CA ASP A 116 -17.68 14.32 13.23
C ASP A 116 -16.33 13.60 13.28
N ILE A 117 -15.38 13.98 12.39
CA ILE A 117 -13.99 13.46 12.41
C ILE A 117 -13.30 13.75 13.75
N ASN A 118 -13.39 15.00 14.23
CA ASN A 118 -12.73 15.39 15.47
C ASN A 118 -13.34 14.70 16.70
N GLU A 119 -14.63 14.44 16.69
CA GLU A 119 -15.29 13.66 17.74
C GLU A 119 -14.74 12.23 17.79
N VAL A 120 -14.67 11.54 16.64
CA VAL A 120 -14.11 10.18 16.58
C VAL A 120 -12.65 10.16 17.01
N LEU A 121 -11.83 11.11 16.58
CA LEU A 121 -10.43 11.24 17.02
C LEU A 121 -10.33 11.47 18.55
N GLY A 122 -11.24 12.26 19.13
CA GLY A 122 -11.33 12.48 20.57
C GLY A 122 -11.67 11.20 21.33
N ARG A 123 -12.62 10.41 20.83
CA ARG A 123 -12.98 9.10 21.39
C ARG A 123 -11.83 8.09 21.30
N MET A 124 -11.13 8.04 20.14
CA MET A 124 -9.94 7.21 19.96
C MET A 124 -8.83 7.61 20.94
N ARG A 125 -8.61 8.91 21.17
CA ARG A 125 -7.65 9.43 22.15
C ARG A 125 -7.96 8.92 23.56
N LYS A 126 -9.20 9.10 23.99
CA LYS A 126 -9.63 8.66 25.33
C LYS A 126 -9.42 7.14 25.49
N PHE A 127 -9.99 6.35 24.59
CA PHE A 127 -9.93 4.90 24.66
C PHE A 127 -8.48 4.38 24.61
N SER A 128 -7.67 4.88 23.68
CA SER A 128 -6.28 4.48 23.57
C SER A 128 -5.45 4.83 24.80
N ASN A 129 -5.70 5.98 25.43
CA ASN A 129 -5.03 6.37 26.69
C ASN A 129 -5.43 5.43 27.83
N ASP A 130 -6.72 5.13 27.98
CA ASP A 130 -7.22 4.20 28.99
C ASP A 130 -6.56 2.80 28.85
N VAL A 131 -6.44 2.29 27.62
CA VAL A 131 -5.75 1.01 27.35
C VAL A 131 -4.24 1.12 27.64
N ARG A 132 -3.58 2.13 27.11
CA ARG A 132 -2.11 2.30 27.22
C ARG A 132 -1.65 2.55 28.67
N ASN A 133 -2.46 3.21 29.48
CA ASN A 133 -2.17 3.47 30.89
C ASN A 133 -2.60 2.33 31.82
N GLY A 134 -3.22 1.28 31.27
CA GLY A 134 -3.74 0.16 32.06
C GLY A 134 -4.97 0.52 32.89
N GLU A 135 -5.67 1.60 32.56
CA GLU A 135 -6.94 2.02 33.14
C GLU A 135 -8.10 1.18 32.60
N TRP A 136 -8.03 0.83 31.32
CA TRP A 136 -8.91 -0.16 30.69
C TRP A 136 -8.53 -1.56 31.17
N LYS A 137 -9.47 -2.22 31.84
CA LYS A 137 -9.27 -3.54 32.45
C LYS A 137 -10.08 -4.60 31.75
N GLY A 138 -9.48 -5.78 31.55
CA GLY A 138 -10.20 -6.99 31.19
C GLY A 138 -11.18 -7.45 32.30
N PHE A 139 -11.93 -8.50 32.04
CA PHE A 139 -12.96 -9.00 32.95
C PHE A 139 -12.40 -9.41 34.33
N SER A 140 -11.16 -9.86 34.39
CA SER A 140 -10.46 -10.23 35.64
C SER A 140 -9.87 -9.04 36.40
N GLY A 141 -10.01 -7.80 35.88
CA GLY A 141 -9.42 -6.59 36.48
C GLY A 141 -7.94 -6.37 36.09
N LYS A 142 -7.34 -7.21 35.25
CA LYS A 142 -5.98 -7.05 34.74
C LYS A 142 -5.95 -6.04 33.58
N ALA A 143 -4.83 -5.35 33.39
CA ALA A 143 -4.61 -4.46 32.24
C ALA A 143 -4.46 -5.27 30.95
N ILE A 144 -4.77 -4.65 29.82
CA ILE A 144 -4.59 -5.24 28.49
C ILE A 144 -3.10 -5.31 28.15
N THR A 145 -2.66 -6.47 27.68
CA THR A 145 -1.29 -6.75 27.20
C THR A 145 -1.24 -7.16 25.75
N ASP A 146 -2.37 -7.54 25.18
CA ASP A 146 -2.44 -7.99 23.78
C ASP A 146 -3.64 -7.33 23.08
N VAL A 147 -3.38 -6.79 21.88
CA VAL A 147 -4.40 -6.18 21.01
C VAL A 147 -4.42 -6.97 19.71
N VAL A 148 -5.57 -7.55 19.38
CA VAL A 148 -5.78 -8.31 18.14
C VAL A 148 -6.69 -7.51 17.21
N ASN A 149 -6.14 -7.06 16.08
CA ASN A 149 -6.91 -6.41 15.02
C ASN A 149 -7.43 -7.48 14.05
N ILE A 150 -8.75 -7.67 13.99
CA ILE A 150 -9.41 -8.59 13.07
C ILE A 150 -10.02 -7.77 11.94
N GLY A 151 -9.44 -7.84 10.74
CA GLY A 151 -9.86 -7.09 9.56
C GLY A 151 -9.20 -7.63 8.31
N ILE A 152 -9.68 -7.29 7.12
CA ILE A 152 -9.11 -7.76 5.86
C ILE A 152 -8.94 -6.58 4.88
N GLY A 153 -8.00 -6.68 3.96
CA GLY A 153 -7.72 -5.64 2.97
C GLY A 153 -7.30 -4.33 3.63
N GLY A 154 -8.01 -3.23 3.37
CA GLY A 154 -7.70 -1.91 3.94
C GLY A 154 -7.83 -1.83 5.47
N SER A 155 -8.62 -2.72 6.08
CA SER A 155 -8.77 -2.82 7.53
C SER A 155 -7.62 -3.60 8.22
N ASP A 156 -6.68 -4.15 7.44
CA ASP A 156 -5.50 -4.89 7.88
C ASP A 156 -4.21 -4.24 7.40
N LEU A 157 -4.02 -4.09 6.08
CA LEU A 157 -2.73 -3.77 5.47
C LEU A 157 -2.16 -2.42 5.94
N GLY A 158 -2.98 -1.37 6.00
CA GLY A 158 -2.55 -0.06 6.47
C GLY A 158 -2.18 -0.08 7.96
N PRO A 159 -3.09 -0.51 8.85
CA PRO A 159 -2.81 -0.65 10.28
C PRO A 159 -1.59 -1.52 10.59
N ALA A 160 -1.47 -2.69 9.97
CA ALA A 160 -0.33 -3.59 10.17
C ALA A 160 1.00 -2.96 9.70
N MET A 161 0.99 -2.30 8.53
CA MET A 161 2.17 -1.63 8.00
C MET A 161 2.65 -0.51 8.91
N VAL A 162 1.76 0.40 9.33
CA VAL A 162 2.12 1.54 10.19
C VAL A 162 2.54 1.08 11.59
N THR A 163 1.81 0.11 12.17
CA THR A 163 2.15 -0.42 13.50
C THR A 163 3.56 -1.02 13.48
N GLU A 164 3.93 -1.75 12.44
CA GLU A 164 5.26 -2.32 12.31
C GLU A 164 6.32 -1.26 11.97
N ALA A 165 6.02 -0.34 11.06
CA ALA A 165 6.95 0.73 10.68
C ALA A 165 7.33 1.65 11.86
N LEU A 166 6.43 1.80 12.82
CA LEU A 166 6.61 2.64 14.00
C LEU A 166 6.81 1.84 15.30
N LEU A 167 7.39 0.64 15.20
CA LEU A 167 7.62 -0.25 16.35
C LEU A 167 8.37 0.44 17.50
N ASP A 168 9.35 1.29 17.21
CA ASP A 168 10.13 2.04 18.20
C ASP A 168 9.31 3.00 19.06
N TYR A 169 8.11 3.35 18.62
CA TYR A 169 7.20 4.25 19.33
C TYR A 169 6.14 3.51 20.15
N GLN A 170 6.15 2.18 20.11
CA GLN A 170 5.18 1.36 20.83
C GLN A 170 5.54 1.25 22.33
N ARG A 171 4.53 0.97 23.14
CA ARG A 171 4.77 0.59 24.53
C ARG A 171 5.22 -0.86 24.60
N PRO A 172 6.31 -1.18 25.33
CA PRO A 172 6.88 -2.53 25.36
C PRO A 172 5.99 -3.59 26.03
N ASN A 173 4.96 -3.17 26.75
CA ASN A 173 4.06 -4.07 27.49
C ASN A 173 2.73 -4.36 26.77
N ILE A 174 2.57 -3.95 25.53
CA ILE A 174 1.39 -4.25 24.70
C ILE A 174 1.86 -4.84 23.37
N ASN A 175 1.43 -6.05 23.08
CA ASN A 175 1.70 -6.74 21.83
C ASN A 175 0.54 -6.52 20.85
N PHE A 176 0.86 -6.48 19.55
CA PHE A 176 -0.11 -6.29 18.47
C PHE A 176 -0.12 -7.48 17.53
N HIS A 177 -1.31 -8.01 17.28
CA HIS A 177 -1.57 -9.13 16.39
C HIS A 177 -2.57 -8.69 15.31
N PHE A 178 -2.35 -9.12 14.08
CA PHE A 178 -3.21 -8.81 12.95
C PHE A 178 -3.72 -10.10 12.34
N VAL A 179 -5.04 -10.28 12.35
CA VAL A 179 -5.72 -11.46 11.81
C VAL A 179 -6.60 -11.05 10.64
N SER A 180 -6.23 -11.50 9.45
CA SER A 180 -6.89 -11.12 8.20
C SER A 180 -7.30 -12.33 7.35
N ASN A 181 -6.55 -13.42 7.38
CA ASN A 181 -6.82 -14.60 6.57
C ASN A 181 -7.94 -15.45 7.18
N ILE A 182 -8.80 -16.00 6.31
CA ILE A 182 -9.84 -16.98 6.70
C ILE A 182 -9.26 -18.38 7.00
N ASP A 183 -8.01 -18.66 6.63
CA ASP A 183 -7.34 -19.87 7.05
C ASP A 183 -7.27 -19.92 8.58
N SER A 184 -7.90 -20.93 9.16
CA SER A 184 -7.99 -21.11 10.61
C SER A 184 -6.63 -21.18 11.31
N THR A 185 -5.57 -21.53 10.60
CA THR A 185 -4.20 -21.58 11.12
C THR A 185 -3.77 -20.21 11.69
N GLN A 186 -4.12 -19.10 11.02
CA GLN A 186 -3.74 -17.78 11.51
C GLN A 186 -4.39 -17.46 12.87
N MET A 187 -5.69 -17.73 13.02
CA MET A 187 -6.39 -17.52 14.29
C MET A 187 -5.89 -18.48 15.38
N PHE A 188 -5.66 -19.75 15.01
CA PHE A 188 -5.15 -20.77 15.94
C PHE A 188 -3.77 -20.38 16.49
N GLU A 189 -2.83 -20.05 15.63
CA GLU A 189 -1.48 -19.66 16.05
C GLU A 189 -1.48 -18.35 16.85
N THR A 190 -2.37 -17.41 16.52
CA THR A 190 -2.53 -16.20 17.32
C THR A 190 -3.04 -16.52 18.72
N ASN A 191 -4.12 -17.28 18.82
CA ASN A 191 -4.76 -17.60 20.13
C ASN A 191 -3.83 -18.39 21.07
N ARG A 192 -2.91 -19.22 20.54
CA ARG A 192 -1.94 -20.00 21.37
C ARG A 192 -1.08 -19.15 22.28
N HIS A 193 -0.85 -17.90 21.92
CA HIS A 193 0.03 -16.98 22.63
C HIS A 193 -0.73 -15.93 23.45
N LEU A 194 -2.07 -15.95 23.40
CA LEU A 194 -2.91 -14.95 24.05
C LEU A 194 -3.40 -15.42 25.44
N ASN A 195 -3.52 -14.45 26.34
CA ASN A 195 -4.25 -14.63 27.58
C ASN A 195 -5.61 -13.92 27.47
N PRO A 196 -6.75 -14.63 27.53
CA PRO A 196 -8.06 -14.02 27.37
C PRO A 196 -8.38 -12.96 28.41
N GLU A 197 -7.77 -13.02 29.60
CA GLU A 197 -7.97 -12.01 30.63
C GLU A 197 -7.37 -10.64 30.30
N THR A 198 -6.41 -10.59 29.37
CA THR A 198 -5.64 -9.40 29.02
C THR A 198 -5.63 -9.08 27.53
N THR A 199 -6.48 -9.75 26.74
CA THR A 199 -6.56 -9.55 25.28
C THR A 199 -7.73 -8.63 24.92
N LEU A 200 -7.48 -7.65 24.05
CA LEU A 200 -8.46 -6.78 23.43
C LEU A 200 -8.57 -7.09 21.94
N PHE A 201 -9.78 -7.38 21.45
CA PHE A 201 -10.08 -7.60 20.04
C PHE A 201 -10.70 -6.34 19.42
N ILE A 202 -10.15 -5.89 18.30
CA ILE A 202 -10.67 -4.82 17.47
C ILE A 202 -11.25 -5.46 16.20
N ILE A 203 -12.57 -5.43 16.02
CA ILE A 203 -13.23 -5.96 14.83
C ILE A 203 -13.42 -4.82 13.85
N ALA A 204 -12.62 -4.83 12.79
CA ALA A 204 -12.56 -3.77 11.79
C ALA A 204 -13.27 -4.19 10.50
N SER A 205 -14.56 -3.83 10.36
CA SER A 205 -15.37 -4.12 9.19
C SER A 205 -16.42 -3.04 8.97
N LYS A 206 -16.37 -2.33 7.84
CA LYS A 206 -17.26 -1.21 7.52
C LYS A 206 -18.73 -1.58 7.66
N THR A 207 -19.14 -2.69 7.07
CA THR A 207 -20.52 -3.19 7.09
C THR A 207 -20.81 -4.17 8.23
N PHE A 208 -19.79 -4.62 8.94
CA PHE A 208 -19.85 -5.70 9.93
C PHE A 208 -20.45 -7.01 9.39
N THR A 209 -20.30 -7.22 8.08
CA THR A 209 -20.83 -8.40 7.35
C THR A 209 -19.78 -9.07 6.47
N THR A 210 -18.53 -8.56 6.43
CA THR A 210 -17.46 -9.17 5.66
C THR A 210 -17.20 -10.58 6.18
N GLN A 211 -17.37 -11.57 5.31
CA GLN A 211 -17.42 -12.99 5.70
C GLN A 211 -16.17 -13.43 6.46
N GLU A 212 -14.99 -13.11 5.96
CA GLU A 212 -13.70 -13.47 6.56
C GLU A 212 -13.55 -12.84 7.95
N THR A 213 -13.78 -11.53 8.04
CA THR A 213 -13.67 -10.78 9.30
C THR A 213 -14.64 -11.30 10.34
N MET A 214 -15.92 -11.51 9.97
CA MET A 214 -16.94 -11.95 10.92
C MET A 214 -16.77 -13.42 11.32
N THR A 215 -16.20 -14.26 10.46
CA THR A 215 -15.88 -15.64 10.82
C THR A 215 -14.73 -15.66 11.83
N ASN A 216 -13.65 -14.93 11.58
CA ASN A 216 -12.54 -14.80 12.52
C ASN A 216 -12.98 -14.17 13.85
N ALA A 217 -13.85 -13.14 13.80
CA ALA A 217 -14.38 -12.50 15.00
C ALA A 217 -15.22 -13.45 15.85
N ARG A 218 -16.07 -14.28 15.22
CA ARG A 218 -16.84 -15.32 15.94
C ARG A 218 -15.94 -16.37 16.56
N SER A 219 -14.92 -16.84 15.83
CA SER A 219 -13.93 -17.78 16.37
C SER A 219 -13.16 -17.20 17.56
N ALA A 220 -12.77 -15.93 17.50
CA ALA A 220 -12.14 -15.23 18.62
C ALA A 220 -13.10 -15.13 19.83
N ARG A 221 -14.39 -14.82 19.58
CA ARG A 221 -15.41 -14.74 20.62
C ARG A 221 -15.68 -16.10 21.27
N GLU A 222 -15.78 -17.16 20.47
CA GLU A 222 -15.96 -18.53 20.98
C GLU A 222 -14.77 -18.98 21.84
N TRP A 223 -13.54 -18.73 21.38
CA TRP A 223 -12.34 -18.97 22.16
C TRP A 223 -12.34 -18.18 23.48
N PHE A 224 -12.63 -16.89 23.43
CA PHE A 224 -12.71 -16.04 24.61
C PHE A 224 -13.78 -16.53 25.61
N MET A 225 -14.99 -16.83 25.12
CA MET A 225 -16.12 -17.28 25.92
C MET A 225 -15.91 -18.68 26.52
N SER A 226 -15.09 -19.53 25.91
CA SER A 226 -14.74 -20.84 26.47
C SER A 226 -14.06 -20.72 27.84
N ILE A 227 -13.44 -19.57 28.10
CA ILE A 227 -12.66 -19.28 29.32
C ILE A 227 -13.42 -18.29 30.23
N ALA A 228 -13.87 -17.17 29.69
CA ALA A 228 -14.56 -16.12 30.46
C ALA A 228 -15.93 -16.58 30.99
N LYS A 229 -16.66 -17.40 30.23
CA LYS A 229 -17.98 -17.99 30.56
C LYS A 229 -19.05 -16.98 31.00
N ASP A 230 -18.84 -15.70 30.68
CA ASP A 230 -19.72 -14.58 31.03
C ASP A 230 -19.85 -13.61 29.87
N GLU A 231 -21.04 -13.49 29.30
CA GLU A 231 -21.35 -12.53 28.22
C GLU A 231 -21.10 -11.08 28.64
N GLY A 232 -21.22 -10.75 29.94
CA GLY A 232 -20.91 -9.43 30.48
C GLY A 232 -19.43 -9.04 30.37
N ALA A 233 -18.53 -10.00 30.07
CA ALA A 233 -17.12 -9.76 29.84
C ALA A 233 -16.84 -9.19 28.41
N ILE A 234 -17.71 -9.44 27.42
CA ILE A 234 -17.50 -9.04 26.03
C ILE A 234 -17.22 -7.54 25.88
N PRO A 235 -17.96 -6.60 26.47
CA PRO A 235 -17.70 -5.18 26.32
C PRO A 235 -16.33 -4.71 26.86
N ARG A 236 -15.64 -5.52 27.63
CA ARG A 236 -14.28 -5.22 28.11
C ARG A 236 -13.17 -5.70 27.18
N HIS A 237 -13.51 -6.59 26.25
CA HIS A 237 -12.53 -7.28 25.39
C HIS A 237 -12.78 -7.13 23.89
N PHE A 238 -13.92 -6.59 23.48
CA PHE A 238 -14.27 -6.43 22.08
C PHE A 238 -14.72 -5.00 21.80
N VAL A 239 -14.11 -4.40 20.77
CA VAL A 239 -14.50 -3.11 20.21
C VAL A 239 -14.72 -3.25 18.71
N ALA A 240 -15.61 -2.44 18.16
CA ALA A 240 -15.97 -2.47 16.75
C ALA A 240 -15.54 -1.20 16.03
N ILE A 241 -15.08 -1.35 14.79
CA ILE A 241 -14.92 -0.26 13.84
C ILE A 241 -15.88 -0.53 12.68
N SER A 242 -16.99 0.19 12.63
CA SER A 242 -18.08 -0.09 11.70
C SER A 242 -19.00 1.11 11.49
N THR A 243 -19.85 1.01 10.46
CA THR A 243 -21.01 1.91 10.25
C THR A 243 -22.35 1.21 10.56
N ASN A 244 -22.32 -0.09 10.92
CA ASN A 244 -23.50 -0.92 11.08
C ASN A 244 -23.78 -1.20 12.56
N THR A 245 -24.48 -0.29 13.22
CA THR A 245 -24.82 -0.36 14.64
C THR A 245 -25.60 -1.61 15.01
N GLU A 246 -26.54 -2.04 14.15
CA GLU A 246 -27.40 -3.19 14.42
C GLU A 246 -26.60 -4.49 14.53
N GLU A 247 -25.70 -4.76 13.60
CA GLU A 247 -24.88 -5.97 13.60
C GLU A 247 -23.82 -5.93 14.73
N VAL A 248 -23.32 -4.75 15.09
CA VAL A 248 -22.41 -4.57 16.24
C VAL A 248 -23.09 -4.92 17.55
N ILE A 249 -24.33 -4.44 17.76
CA ILE A 249 -25.14 -4.78 18.96
C ILE A 249 -25.45 -6.28 19.01
N LYS A 250 -25.84 -6.88 17.88
CA LYS A 250 -26.08 -8.34 17.80
C LYS A 250 -24.86 -9.17 18.17
N PHE A 251 -23.67 -8.68 17.91
CA PHE A 251 -22.43 -9.35 18.29
C PHE A 251 -22.16 -9.27 19.80
N GLY A 252 -22.78 -8.34 20.51
CA GLY A 252 -22.64 -8.11 21.96
C GLY A 252 -21.73 -6.91 22.30
N ILE A 253 -21.38 -6.07 21.34
CA ILE A 253 -20.59 -4.85 21.54
C ILE A 253 -21.52 -3.66 21.72
N SER A 254 -21.30 -2.84 22.76
CA SER A 254 -22.10 -1.63 22.98
C SER A 254 -21.73 -0.53 21.95
N THR A 255 -22.67 0.36 21.66
CA THR A 255 -22.47 1.49 20.75
C THR A 255 -21.38 2.45 21.24
N GLU A 256 -21.13 2.53 22.52
CA GLU A 256 -20.03 3.33 23.10
C GLU A 256 -18.65 2.80 22.71
N LEU A 257 -18.54 1.50 22.41
CA LEU A 257 -17.33 0.81 21.96
C LEU A 257 -17.29 0.59 20.45
N MET A 258 -18.18 1.25 19.73
CA MET A 258 -18.18 1.31 18.28
C MET A 258 -17.56 2.63 17.81
N PHE A 259 -16.52 2.53 17.00
CA PHE A 259 -15.86 3.67 16.37
C PHE A 259 -16.29 3.76 14.91
N GLU A 260 -16.86 4.88 14.53
CA GLU A 260 -17.40 5.09 13.20
C GLU A 260 -16.35 5.63 12.23
N PHE A 261 -16.56 5.36 10.95
CA PHE A 261 -15.96 6.06 9.84
C PHE A 261 -17.02 6.12 8.70
N TRP A 262 -16.72 6.77 7.58
CA TRP A 262 -17.75 7.21 6.66
C TRP A 262 -17.65 6.51 5.30
N ASP A 263 -18.74 6.55 4.52
CA ASP A 263 -18.82 5.93 3.20
C ASP A 263 -17.91 6.58 2.16
N TRP A 264 -17.59 7.86 2.34
CA TRP A 264 -16.60 8.60 1.54
C TRP A 264 -15.12 8.24 1.86
N VAL A 265 -14.88 7.29 2.74
CA VAL A 265 -13.55 6.69 3.00
C VAL A 265 -13.47 5.33 2.31
N GLY A 266 -12.63 5.21 1.29
CA GLY A 266 -12.29 3.92 0.69
C GLY A 266 -11.46 3.05 1.63
N GLY A 267 -11.63 1.72 1.59
CA GLY A 267 -10.94 0.79 2.50
C GLY A 267 -9.41 0.93 2.46
N ARG A 268 -8.81 0.96 1.29
CA ARG A 268 -7.34 1.10 1.11
C ARG A 268 -6.78 2.48 1.45
N TYR A 269 -7.66 3.47 1.72
CA TYR A 269 -7.33 4.82 2.18
C TYR A 269 -7.75 5.07 3.63
N SER A 270 -8.15 4.03 4.38
CA SER A 270 -8.87 4.19 5.64
C SER A 270 -8.00 4.25 6.90
N MET A 271 -6.71 3.98 6.82
CA MET A 271 -5.83 3.94 8.00
C MET A 271 -5.79 5.25 8.81
N TRP A 272 -6.17 6.36 8.20
CA TRP A 272 -6.28 7.69 8.81
C TRP A 272 -7.55 7.89 9.66
N SER A 273 -8.53 7.00 9.52
CA SER A 273 -9.83 7.00 10.21
C SER A 273 -9.78 6.17 11.51
N ALA A 274 -10.96 5.81 12.04
CA ALA A 274 -11.08 4.86 13.14
C ALA A 274 -10.41 3.49 12.87
N ILE A 275 -10.25 3.10 11.59
CA ILE A 275 -9.48 1.91 11.19
C ILE A 275 -8.05 1.95 11.78
N GLY A 276 -7.49 3.12 12.01
CA GLY A 276 -6.21 3.31 12.69
C GLY A 276 -6.23 3.17 14.21
N LEU A 277 -7.32 2.69 14.83
CA LEU A 277 -7.38 2.56 16.30
C LEU A 277 -6.26 1.67 16.86
N SER A 278 -5.92 0.58 16.19
CA SER A 278 -4.76 -0.26 16.56
C SER A 278 -3.45 0.51 16.51
N ILE A 279 -3.27 1.39 15.50
CA ILE A 279 -2.10 2.28 15.40
C ILE A 279 -2.07 3.24 16.61
N VAL A 280 -3.22 3.88 16.91
CA VAL A 280 -3.32 4.83 18.03
C VAL A 280 -3.00 4.16 19.35
N ILE A 281 -3.47 2.94 19.58
CA ILE A 281 -3.11 2.16 20.78
C ILE A 281 -1.60 1.83 20.77
N ALA A 282 -1.04 1.50 19.62
CA ALA A 282 0.38 1.16 19.50
C ALA A 282 1.29 2.34 19.83
N ILE A 283 1.16 3.46 19.10
CA ILE A 283 2.12 4.58 19.17
C ILE A 283 1.64 5.75 20.02
N GLY A 284 0.38 5.76 20.43
CA GLY A 284 -0.27 6.85 21.16
C GLY A 284 -0.80 7.95 20.23
N MET A 285 -1.85 8.63 20.71
CA MET A 285 -2.58 9.61 19.89
C MET A 285 -1.70 10.77 19.41
N ASN A 286 -0.76 11.27 20.22
CA ASN A 286 0.10 12.37 19.79
C ASN A 286 0.96 11.98 18.58
N ARG A 287 1.50 10.76 18.58
CA ARG A 287 2.28 10.24 17.44
C ARG A 287 1.39 9.96 16.22
N PHE A 288 0.16 9.52 16.45
CA PHE A 288 -0.80 9.40 15.35
C PHE A 288 -1.16 10.77 14.76
N GLU A 289 -1.28 11.81 15.55
CA GLU A 289 -1.47 13.17 15.05
C GLU A 289 -0.26 13.70 14.27
N GLU A 290 0.97 13.32 14.65
CA GLU A 290 2.18 13.59 13.84
C GLU A 290 2.12 12.87 12.48
N LEU A 291 1.64 11.61 12.45
CA LEU A 291 1.40 10.86 11.21
C LEU A 291 0.38 11.59 10.31
N LEU A 292 -0.74 12.04 10.90
CA LEU A 292 -1.75 12.83 10.18
C LEU A 292 -1.19 14.18 9.71
N GLN A 293 -0.32 14.83 10.49
CA GLN A 293 0.31 16.10 10.14
C GLN A 293 1.23 15.94 8.92
N GLY A 294 2.08 14.90 8.88
CA GLY A 294 2.95 14.65 7.75
C GLY A 294 2.17 14.39 6.46
N ALA A 295 1.10 13.62 6.55
CA ALA A 295 0.22 13.38 5.42
C ALA A 295 -0.52 14.66 4.97
N HIS A 296 -0.95 15.51 5.92
CA HIS A 296 -1.55 16.80 5.61
C HIS A 296 -0.56 17.74 4.89
N GLU A 297 0.70 17.77 5.30
CA GLU A 297 1.71 18.59 4.63
C GLU A 297 1.92 18.12 3.18
N MET A 298 1.89 16.82 2.91
CA MET A 298 1.93 16.31 1.54
C MET A 298 0.64 16.63 0.77
N ASP A 299 -0.54 16.65 1.41
CA ASP A 299 -1.79 17.10 0.79
C ASP A 299 -1.69 18.57 0.34
N GLU A 300 -1.19 19.44 1.22
CA GLU A 300 -1.00 20.87 0.89
C GLU A 300 0.05 21.04 -0.22
N HIS A 301 1.12 20.26 -0.20
CA HIS A 301 2.10 20.25 -1.29
C HIS A 301 1.47 19.82 -2.61
N PHE A 302 0.72 18.70 -2.62
CA PHE A 302 0.06 18.20 -3.80
C PHE A 302 -0.93 19.21 -4.40
N ARG A 303 -1.71 19.88 -3.53
CA ARG A 303 -2.70 20.86 -3.94
C ARG A 303 -2.09 22.15 -4.49
N ASN A 304 -1.01 22.65 -3.88
CA ASN A 304 -0.52 24.01 -4.09
C ASN A 304 0.76 24.12 -4.91
N ALA A 305 1.61 23.08 -4.94
CA ALA A 305 2.85 23.12 -5.68
C ALA A 305 2.62 23.23 -7.20
N PRO A 306 3.45 23.98 -7.94
CA PRO A 306 3.42 23.94 -9.40
C PRO A 306 3.74 22.52 -9.88
N LEU A 307 3.17 22.10 -11.02
CA LEU A 307 3.24 20.71 -11.48
C LEU A 307 4.67 20.18 -11.61
N GLU A 308 5.60 21.02 -12.05
CA GLU A 308 7.02 20.71 -12.23
C GLU A 308 7.82 20.54 -10.93
N LYS A 309 7.23 20.90 -9.79
CA LYS A 309 7.78 20.75 -8.44
C LYS A 309 6.92 19.89 -7.54
N ASN A 310 5.89 19.29 -8.09
CA ASN A 310 4.90 18.50 -7.36
C ASN A 310 5.31 17.03 -7.35
N LEU A 311 5.77 16.53 -6.20
CA LEU A 311 6.29 15.16 -6.06
C LEU A 311 5.33 14.09 -6.60
N PRO A 312 4.06 14.02 -6.12
CA PRO A 312 3.08 13.05 -6.61
C PRO A 312 2.82 13.13 -8.12
N VAL A 313 2.80 14.35 -8.67
CA VAL A 313 2.59 14.53 -10.11
C VAL A 313 3.78 13.99 -10.89
N ILE A 314 5.00 14.35 -10.53
CA ILE A 314 6.20 13.86 -11.22
C ILE A 314 6.28 12.33 -11.15
N MET A 315 6.12 11.74 -9.97
CA MET A 315 6.17 10.29 -9.81
C MET A 315 5.05 9.57 -10.58
N GLY A 316 3.84 10.13 -10.56
CA GLY A 316 2.70 9.60 -11.32
C GLY A 316 2.96 9.63 -12.83
N MET A 317 3.47 10.76 -13.33
CA MET A 317 3.79 10.93 -14.75
C MET A 317 4.95 10.04 -15.22
N LEU A 318 5.97 9.81 -14.39
CA LEU A 318 7.03 8.84 -14.68
C LEU A 318 6.48 7.42 -14.75
N GLY A 319 5.52 7.05 -13.89
CA GLY A 319 4.81 5.79 -13.97
C GLY A 319 4.06 5.61 -15.29
N ILE A 320 3.33 6.66 -15.75
CA ILE A 320 2.68 6.70 -17.08
C ILE A 320 3.71 6.53 -18.20
N TRP A 321 4.85 7.22 -18.13
CA TRP A 321 5.93 7.14 -19.12
C TRP A 321 6.39 5.72 -19.36
N TYR A 322 6.67 4.99 -18.28
CA TYR A 322 7.15 3.61 -18.40
C TYR A 322 6.04 2.61 -18.73
N ASN A 323 4.89 2.70 -18.07
CA ASN A 323 3.79 1.76 -18.30
C ASN A 323 3.23 1.85 -19.73
N ASN A 324 2.97 3.07 -20.20
CA ASN A 324 2.26 3.27 -21.46
C ASN A 324 3.15 3.46 -22.68
N PHE A 325 4.33 4.04 -22.53
CA PHE A 325 5.19 4.34 -23.67
C PHE A 325 6.39 3.41 -23.79
N PHE A 326 6.81 2.78 -22.68
CA PHE A 326 7.87 1.77 -22.69
C PHE A 326 7.38 0.35 -22.41
N GLY A 327 6.09 0.14 -22.16
CA GLY A 327 5.50 -1.18 -21.96
C GLY A 327 5.97 -1.88 -20.68
N ALA A 328 6.26 -1.13 -19.63
CA ALA A 328 6.63 -1.71 -18.33
C ALA A 328 5.38 -2.18 -17.59
N ASP A 329 5.14 -3.48 -17.57
CA ASP A 329 3.96 -4.09 -16.95
C ASP A 329 4.03 -4.10 -15.41
N THR A 330 5.21 -3.89 -14.83
CA THR A 330 5.43 -4.00 -13.37
C THR A 330 6.22 -2.80 -12.84
N HIS A 331 6.05 -2.53 -11.54
CA HIS A 331 6.80 -1.53 -10.80
C HIS A 331 7.20 -2.10 -9.44
N ALA A 332 8.49 -2.04 -9.09
CA ALA A 332 9.00 -2.59 -7.85
C ALA A 332 9.13 -1.53 -6.74
N ILE A 333 8.77 -1.88 -5.50
CA ILE A 333 8.98 -1.05 -4.31
C ILE A 333 10.02 -1.74 -3.44
N ILE A 334 11.18 -1.11 -3.27
CA ILE A 334 12.37 -1.75 -2.67
C ILE A 334 12.87 -0.90 -1.49
N PRO A 335 12.27 -1.06 -0.28
CA PRO A 335 12.75 -0.36 0.89
C PRO A 335 14.05 -0.98 1.43
N TYR A 336 15.02 -0.14 1.72
CA TYR A 336 16.25 -0.45 2.45
C TYR A 336 16.11 -0.07 3.92
N ASP A 337 15.04 -0.57 4.53
CA ASP A 337 14.72 -0.40 5.95
C ASP A 337 13.83 -1.54 6.42
N GLN A 338 14.23 -2.22 7.50
CA GLN A 338 13.52 -3.40 8.02
C GLN A 338 12.09 -3.08 8.45
N TYR A 339 11.84 -1.92 9.01
CA TYR A 339 10.52 -1.50 9.46
C TYR A 339 9.55 -1.24 8.32
N LEU A 340 10.05 -0.97 7.11
CA LEU A 340 9.21 -0.79 5.91
C LEU A 340 8.91 -2.10 5.15
N ARG A 341 9.18 -3.28 5.72
CA ARG A 341 8.97 -4.56 5.00
C ARG A 341 7.52 -4.78 4.54
N ARG A 342 6.53 -4.18 5.22
CA ARG A 342 5.11 -4.27 4.81
C ARG A 342 4.68 -3.19 3.83
N LEU A 343 5.51 -2.18 3.59
CA LEU A 343 5.17 -1.08 2.68
C LEU A 343 4.85 -1.56 1.26
N PRO A 344 5.62 -2.48 0.64
CA PRO A 344 5.29 -2.99 -0.70
C PRO A 344 3.91 -3.65 -0.76
N ALA A 345 3.52 -4.41 0.25
CA ALA A 345 2.22 -5.06 0.32
C ALA A 345 1.06 -4.04 0.47
N TYR A 346 1.27 -2.98 1.24
CA TYR A 346 0.30 -1.89 1.37
C TYR A 346 0.14 -1.12 0.05
N ILE A 347 1.24 -0.70 -0.58
CA ILE A 347 1.21 0.03 -1.86
C ILE A 347 0.61 -0.85 -2.97
N ARG A 348 0.85 -2.15 -2.95
CA ARG A 348 0.26 -3.11 -3.90
C ARG A 348 -1.27 -3.02 -3.89
N GLN A 349 -1.91 -3.05 -2.72
CA GLN A 349 -3.37 -2.86 -2.64
C GLN A 349 -3.75 -1.45 -3.07
N LEU A 350 -3.06 -0.45 -2.56
CA LEU A 350 -3.34 0.95 -2.84
C LEU A 350 -3.39 1.24 -4.35
N ASP A 351 -2.41 0.75 -5.11
CA ASP A 351 -2.29 1.02 -6.55
C ASP A 351 -3.15 0.07 -7.40
N MET A 352 -2.96 -1.25 -7.24
CA MET A 352 -3.58 -2.24 -8.13
C MET A 352 -5.11 -2.28 -8.00
N GLU A 353 -5.64 -2.13 -6.78
CA GLU A 353 -7.10 -2.06 -6.56
C GLU A 353 -7.69 -0.75 -7.07
N SER A 354 -6.92 0.35 -7.01
CA SER A 354 -7.35 1.64 -7.52
C SER A 354 -7.31 1.71 -9.04
N ASN A 355 -6.19 1.32 -9.65
CA ASN A 355 -5.89 1.62 -11.04
C ASN A 355 -5.97 0.39 -11.98
N GLY A 356 -6.19 -0.82 -11.45
CA GLY A 356 -6.42 -2.01 -12.26
C GLY A 356 -7.82 -2.00 -12.90
N LYS A 357 -8.04 -1.14 -13.89
CA LYS A 357 -9.35 -0.92 -14.52
C LYS A 357 -9.27 -1.13 -16.03
N ARG A 358 -10.36 -1.61 -16.64
CA ARG A 358 -10.44 -1.88 -18.08
C ARG A 358 -11.34 -0.91 -18.87
N VAL A 359 -12.03 -0.01 -18.17
CA VAL A 359 -12.94 0.97 -18.78
C VAL A 359 -12.63 2.38 -18.27
N ASP A 360 -12.86 3.38 -19.13
CA ASP A 360 -12.77 4.78 -18.77
C ASP A 360 -14.00 5.24 -17.96
N ARG A 361 -14.02 6.51 -17.52
CA ARG A 361 -15.14 7.09 -16.76
C ARG A 361 -16.45 7.13 -17.54
N GLU A 362 -16.41 7.12 -18.85
CA GLU A 362 -17.55 7.06 -19.74
C GLU A 362 -18.03 5.61 -20.02
N GLY A 363 -17.35 4.59 -19.44
CA GLY A 363 -17.69 3.18 -19.60
C GLY A 363 -17.12 2.53 -20.88
N ASN A 364 -16.26 3.22 -21.63
CA ASN A 364 -15.65 2.67 -22.83
C ASN A 364 -14.43 1.81 -22.48
N PRO A 365 -14.20 0.68 -23.17
CA PRO A 365 -12.94 -0.05 -23.03
C PRO A 365 -11.74 0.83 -23.37
N VAL A 366 -10.71 0.79 -22.52
CA VAL A 366 -9.45 1.50 -22.77
C VAL A 366 -8.57 0.68 -23.72
N ASP A 367 -7.77 1.38 -24.54
CA ASP A 367 -6.81 0.81 -25.49
C ASP A 367 -5.34 1.01 -25.05
N TYR A 368 -5.15 1.25 -23.76
CA TYR A 368 -3.86 1.41 -23.08
C TYR A 368 -3.84 0.62 -21.76
N ALA A 369 -2.64 0.29 -21.28
CA ALA A 369 -2.47 -0.35 -19.98
C ALA A 369 -2.80 0.61 -18.84
N THR A 370 -3.42 0.09 -17.79
CA THR A 370 -3.69 0.81 -16.54
C THR A 370 -3.14 -0.01 -15.37
N GLY A 371 -2.69 0.63 -14.29
CA GLY A 371 -2.30 -0.04 -13.06
C GLY A 371 -1.22 -1.11 -13.25
N PRO A 372 0.08 -0.78 -13.16
CA PRO A 372 1.14 -1.78 -13.23
C PRO A 372 1.03 -2.79 -12.09
N ILE A 373 1.59 -3.98 -12.27
CA ILE A 373 1.74 -4.95 -11.18
C ILE A 373 2.75 -4.40 -10.17
N ILE A 374 2.27 -4.04 -8.98
CA ILE A 374 3.13 -3.58 -7.88
C ILE A 374 3.61 -4.78 -7.08
N TRP A 375 4.91 -4.86 -6.87
CA TRP A 375 5.57 -5.88 -6.08
C TRP A 375 6.82 -5.33 -5.42
N GLY A 376 7.45 -6.08 -4.55
CA GLY A 376 8.70 -5.66 -3.93
C GLY A 376 8.96 -6.37 -2.63
N GLU A 377 10.17 -6.15 -2.12
CA GLU A 377 10.69 -6.71 -0.88
C GLU A 377 11.83 -5.81 -0.38
N LEU A 378 12.32 -6.09 0.82
CA LEU A 378 13.50 -5.42 1.40
C LEU A 378 14.70 -5.50 0.46
N GLY A 379 15.40 -4.37 0.28
CA GLY A 379 16.43 -4.20 -0.74
C GLY A 379 17.58 -5.19 -0.63
N SER A 380 18.21 -5.36 0.54
CA SER A 380 19.35 -6.28 0.72
C SER A 380 18.93 -7.75 0.55
N ASN A 381 17.73 -8.14 1.02
CA ASN A 381 17.17 -9.47 0.79
C ASN A 381 16.87 -9.70 -0.69
N GLY A 382 16.24 -8.73 -1.35
CA GLY A 382 15.90 -8.76 -2.76
C GLY A 382 17.10 -8.96 -3.68
N GLN A 383 18.26 -8.41 -3.32
CA GLN A 383 19.52 -8.62 -4.06
C GLN A 383 19.88 -10.10 -4.21
N HIS A 384 19.54 -10.92 -3.23
CA HIS A 384 19.80 -12.37 -3.21
C HIS A 384 18.59 -13.21 -3.68
N ALA A 385 17.49 -12.56 -4.13
CA ALA A 385 16.27 -13.25 -4.55
C ALA A 385 15.93 -13.00 -6.02
N PHE A 386 15.84 -11.74 -6.46
CA PHE A 386 15.30 -11.39 -7.79
C PHE A 386 16.11 -10.35 -8.57
N PHE A 387 17.17 -9.78 -8.02
CA PHE A 387 17.97 -8.77 -8.74
C PHE A 387 18.67 -9.33 -9.99
N GLN A 388 18.93 -10.63 -10.06
CA GLN A 388 19.40 -11.29 -11.28
C GLN A 388 18.48 -10.95 -12.47
N LEU A 389 17.16 -11.06 -12.27
CA LEU A 389 16.18 -10.73 -13.31
C LEU A 389 16.19 -9.24 -13.64
N ILE A 390 16.23 -8.36 -12.62
CA ILE A 390 16.20 -6.91 -12.84
C ILE A 390 17.43 -6.47 -13.63
N HIS A 391 18.61 -6.97 -13.31
CA HIS A 391 19.87 -6.58 -13.96
C HIS A 391 20.04 -7.12 -15.37
N GLN A 392 19.75 -8.41 -15.61
CA GLN A 392 20.15 -9.09 -16.84
C GLN A 392 19.02 -9.48 -17.79
N SER A 393 17.73 -9.36 -17.37
CA SER A 393 16.64 -9.62 -18.30
C SER A 393 16.36 -8.40 -19.20
N GLU A 394 15.75 -8.66 -20.36
CA GLU A 394 15.26 -7.62 -21.27
C GLU A 394 14.04 -6.86 -20.72
N ARG A 395 13.44 -7.34 -19.63
CA ARG A 395 12.27 -6.70 -19.01
C ARG A 395 12.63 -5.34 -18.44
N LEU A 396 11.79 -4.35 -18.70
CA LEU A 396 11.90 -3.04 -18.08
C LEU A 396 11.07 -3.04 -16.79
N ILE A 397 11.73 -2.83 -15.66
CA ILE A 397 11.11 -2.83 -14.32
C ILE A 397 11.52 -1.53 -13.64
N PRO A 398 10.72 -0.46 -13.74
CA PRO A 398 10.92 0.72 -12.92
C PRO A 398 10.84 0.37 -11.44
N ALA A 399 11.66 1.00 -10.61
CA ALA A 399 11.74 0.66 -9.19
C ALA A 399 11.88 1.91 -8.32
N ASP A 400 11.22 1.89 -7.16
CA ASP A 400 11.38 2.88 -6.10
C ASP A 400 12.28 2.30 -5.01
N TYR A 401 13.46 2.86 -4.86
CA TYR A 401 14.40 2.56 -3.79
C TYR A 401 14.18 3.55 -2.65
N ILE A 402 13.93 3.06 -1.45
CA ILE A 402 13.62 3.90 -0.28
C ILE A 402 14.61 3.61 0.82
N ALA A 403 15.28 4.64 1.36
CA ALA A 403 16.25 4.48 2.44
C ALA A 403 16.17 5.63 3.46
N MET A 404 16.63 5.35 4.70
CA MET A 404 16.77 6.33 5.77
C MET A 404 18.23 6.75 5.91
N ILE A 405 18.47 8.05 6.13
CA ILE A 405 19.82 8.55 6.46
C ILE A 405 20.20 8.09 7.87
N GLU A 406 19.31 8.29 8.83
CA GLU A 406 19.54 7.95 10.22
C GLU A 406 18.93 6.59 10.57
N ASN A 407 19.69 5.78 11.29
CA ASN A 407 19.23 4.52 11.88
C ASN A 407 19.11 4.69 13.40
N LYS A 408 17.96 4.36 13.95
CA LYS A 408 17.70 4.41 15.39
C LYS A 408 18.45 3.34 16.19
N HIS A 409 18.90 2.29 15.52
CA HIS A 409 19.64 1.16 16.12
C HIS A 409 21.02 1.03 15.48
N PRO A 410 21.96 1.96 15.72
CA PRO A 410 23.29 1.92 15.13
C PRO A 410 24.08 0.75 15.70
N ILE A 411 24.36 -0.26 14.86
CA ILE A 411 25.18 -1.43 15.20
C ILE A 411 26.34 -1.49 14.21
N GLY A 412 27.57 -1.24 14.67
CA GLY A 412 28.76 -1.31 13.85
C GLY A 412 28.63 -0.61 12.50
N GLU A 413 28.98 -1.29 11.41
CA GLU A 413 28.94 -0.73 10.06
C GLU A 413 27.64 -1.01 9.30
N HIS A 414 26.58 -1.55 9.96
CA HIS A 414 25.36 -2.00 9.29
C HIS A 414 24.72 -0.92 8.41
N GLN A 415 24.59 0.32 8.91
CA GLN A 415 23.97 1.41 8.15
C GLN A 415 24.83 1.81 6.95
N THR A 416 26.14 1.88 7.11
CA THR A 416 27.07 2.23 6.02
C THR A 416 27.02 1.17 4.91
N ILE A 417 27.01 -0.12 5.28
CA ILE A 417 26.91 -1.22 4.33
C ILE A 417 25.56 -1.20 3.62
N LEU A 418 24.47 -0.97 4.35
CA LEU A 418 23.12 -0.88 3.80
C LEU A 418 23.00 0.23 2.76
N LEU A 419 23.46 1.45 3.10
CA LEU A 419 23.42 2.60 2.19
C LEU A 419 24.38 2.44 1.01
N ALA A 420 25.57 1.84 1.21
CA ALA A 420 26.48 1.52 0.12
C ALA A 420 25.81 0.60 -0.92
N ASN A 421 25.07 -0.42 -0.47
CA ASN A 421 24.30 -1.28 -1.36
C ASN A 421 23.15 -0.52 -2.06
N PHE A 422 22.41 0.32 -1.34
CA PHE A 422 21.38 1.17 -1.93
C PHE A 422 21.90 2.02 -3.09
N PHE A 423 23.01 2.75 -2.88
CA PHE A 423 23.63 3.59 -3.91
C PHE A 423 24.21 2.76 -5.05
N ALA A 424 24.92 1.67 -4.72
CA ALA A 424 25.54 0.80 -5.73
C ALA A 424 24.51 0.15 -6.65
N GLN A 425 23.36 -0.30 -6.12
CA GLN A 425 22.33 -0.94 -6.94
C GLN A 425 21.66 0.05 -7.91
N THR A 426 21.32 1.25 -7.45
CA THR A 426 20.73 2.27 -8.34
C THR A 426 21.73 2.75 -9.39
N GLU A 427 23.03 2.84 -9.07
CA GLU A 427 24.08 3.15 -10.04
C GLU A 427 24.28 2.01 -11.05
N ALA A 428 24.38 0.76 -10.59
CA ALA A 428 24.56 -0.40 -11.43
C ALA A 428 23.38 -0.60 -12.42
N LEU A 429 22.14 -0.38 -11.96
CA LEU A 429 20.94 -0.44 -12.81
C LEU A 429 20.95 0.64 -13.90
N MET A 430 21.36 1.85 -13.56
CA MET A 430 21.48 2.94 -14.50
C MET A 430 22.63 2.69 -15.49
N ARG A 431 23.80 2.34 -14.99
CA ARG A 431 25.02 2.28 -15.75
C ARG A 431 25.19 0.98 -16.56
N GLY A 432 24.89 -0.18 -15.94
CA GLY A 432 25.23 -1.49 -16.45
C GLY A 432 26.75 -1.71 -16.57
N LYS A 433 27.16 -2.72 -17.34
CA LYS A 433 28.56 -3.05 -17.69
C LYS A 433 28.59 -3.55 -19.12
N ASN A 434 29.23 -2.81 -20.03
CA ASN A 434 29.23 -3.14 -21.45
C ASN A 434 30.29 -4.19 -21.82
N ALA A 435 30.27 -4.66 -23.08
CA ALA A 435 31.19 -5.70 -23.56
C ALA A 435 32.67 -5.31 -23.44
N GLN A 436 33.01 -4.04 -23.63
CA GLN A 436 34.41 -3.57 -23.52
C GLN A 436 34.89 -3.62 -22.07
N GLU A 437 34.07 -3.15 -21.13
CA GLU A 437 34.36 -3.17 -19.70
C GLU A 437 34.51 -4.62 -19.18
N VAL A 438 33.61 -5.53 -19.58
CA VAL A 438 33.70 -6.96 -19.23
C VAL A 438 34.94 -7.61 -19.85
N THR A 439 35.26 -7.33 -21.09
CA THR A 439 36.46 -7.88 -21.75
C THR A 439 37.72 -7.42 -21.05
N ALA A 440 37.84 -6.15 -20.67
CA ALA A 440 38.97 -5.61 -19.93
C ALA A 440 39.12 -6.27 -18.56
N GLU A 441 38.03 -6.48 -17.83
CA GLU A 441 37.98 -7.16 -16.52
C GLU A 441 38.48 -8.63 -16.65
N LEU A 442 37.93 -9.40 -17.61
CA LEU A 442 38.28 -10.79 -17.81
C LEU A 442 39.76 -10.95 -18.25
N LYS A 443 40.29 -10.01 -19.05
CA LYS A 443 41.72 -9.96 -19.39
C LYS A 443 42.60 -9.68 -18.15
N ALA A 444 42.15 -8.77 -17.30
CA ALA A 444 42.87 -8.47 -16.04
C ALA A 444 42.83 -9.65 -15.06
N GLU A 445 41.79 -10.48 -15.09
CA GLU A 445 41.67 -11.75 -14.36
C GLU A 445 42.59 -12.86 -14.96
N GLY A 446 43.22 -12.64 -16.10
CA GLY A 446 44.15 -13.58 -16.73
C GLY A 446 43.50 -14.62 -17.65
N LEU A 447 42.25 -14.43 -18.07
CA LEU A 447 41.55 -15.34 -18.98
C LEU A 447 42.08 -15.17 -20.42
N ASN A 448 42.14 -16.29 -21.16
CA ASN A 448 42.48 -16.27 -22.59
C ASN A 448 41.26 -15.87 -23.46
N ASP A 449 41.49 -15.54 -24.74
CA ASP A 449 40.48 -15.04 -25.64
C ASP A 449 39.29 -16.01 -25.83
N GLU A 450 39.52 -17.34 -25.77
CA GLU A 450 38.45 -18.33 -25.89
C GLU A 450 37.52 -18.35 -24.65
N GLN A 451 38.11 -18.30 -23.48
CA GLN A 451 37.40 -18.20 -22.19
C GLN A 451 36.60 -16.88 -22.13
N ILE A 452 37.22 -15.78 -22.58
CA ILE A 452 36.55 -14.48 -22.65
C ILE A 452 35.34 -14.54 -23.57
N LYS A 453 35.49 -15.12 -24.78
CA LYS A 453 34.40 -15.28 -25.74
C LYS A 453 33.21 -16.06 -25.18
N GLN A 454 33.47 -17.11 -24.39
CA GLN A 454 32.43 -17.90 -23.75
C GLN A 454 31.74 -17.13 -22.62
N LEU A 455 32.46 -16.41 -21.78
CA LEU A 455 31.92 -15.75 -20.60
C LEU A 455 31.31 -14.37 -20.87
N LEU A 456 31.81 -13.66 -21.89
CA LEU A 456 31.43 -12.29 -22.21
C LEU A 456 29.90 -12.08 -22.27
N PRO A 457 29.11 -12.89 -23.02
CA PRO A 457 27.66 -12.68 -23.10
C PRO A 457 26.96 -12.82 -21.75
N HIS A 458 27.50 -13.62 -20.84
CA HIS A 458 26.91 -13.89 -19.52
C HIS A 458 27.25 -12.82 -18.46
N LYS A 459 28.33 -12.05 -18.69
CA LYS A 459 28.79 -11.02 -17.76
C LYS A 459 28.44 -9.58 -18.18
N ILE A 460 27.75 -9.40 -19.28
CA ILE A 460 27.22 -8.10 -19.70
C ILE A 460 25.99 -7.76 -18.87
N PHE A 461 25.93 -6.52 -18.41
CA PHE A 461 24.77 -5.93 -17.76
C PHE A 461 24.25 -4.79 -18.66
N PRO A 462 23.05 -4.91 -19.23
CA PRO A 462 22.53 -3.90 -20.15
C PRO A 462 22.48 -2.50 -19.56
N GLY A 463 22.22 -2.38 -18.27
CA GLY A 463 21.96 -1.10 -17.62
C GLY A 463 20.66 -0.48 -18.13
N ASN A 464 20.60 0.85 -18.13
CA ASN A 464 19.46 1.63 -18.63
C ASN A 464 18.12 1.27 -17.98
N LYS A 465 18.17 0.76 -16.73
CA LYS A 465 17.02 0.38 -15.89
C LYS A 465 16.65 1.55 -14.98
N PRO A 466 15.42 2.08 -15.09
CA PRO A 466 15.03 3.28 -14.38
C PRO A 466 14.76 3.03 -12.90
N SER A 467 15.13 3.99 -12.07
CA SER A 467 14.83 3.95 -10.63
C SER A 467 14.62 5.34 -10.05
N ASN A 468 13.70 5.44 -9.10
CA ASN A 468 13.62 6.53 -8.15
C ASN A 468 14.49 6.20 -6.93
N SER A 469 15.14 7.22 -6.36
CA SER A 469 15.73 7.14 -5.02
C SER A 469 14.95 8.08 -4.10
N ILE A 470 14.28 7.51 -3.10
CA ILE A 470 13.53 8.25 -2.08
C ILE A 470 14.32 8.14 -0.78
N ILE A 471 14.95 9.22 -0.38
CA ILE A 471 15.77 9.26 0.83
C ILE A 471 15.04 10.08 1.88
N LEU A 472 14.84 9.50 3.05
CA LEU A 472 14.18 10.10 4.20
C LEU A 472 15.24 10.39 5.28
N GLN A 473 15.10 11.49 6.03
CA GLN A 473 16.04 11.77 7.12
C GLN A 473 15.99 10.67 8.18
N ASN A 474 14.80 10.31 8.61
CA ASN A 474 14.56 9.21 9.54
C ASN A 474 13.13 8.64 9.34
N LEU A 475 12.85 7.48 9.94
CA LEU A 475 11.52 6.90 9.95
C LEU A 475 10.80 7.30 11.25
N ASP A 476 10.04 8.39 11.19
CA ASP A 476 9.16 8.83 12.26
C ASP A 476 7.69 8.91 11.79
N PRO A 477 6.73 9.14 12.68
CA PRO A 477 5.32 9.21 12.30
C PRO A 477 5.03 10.26 11.23
N LYS A 478 5.64 11.43 11.32
CA LYS A 478 5.41 12.53 10.37
C LYS A 478 5.93 12.19 8.98
N THR A 479 7.15 11.70 8.90
CA THR A 479 7.80 11.31 7.64
C THR A 479 7.08 10.14 6.98
N LEU A 480 6.67 9.13 7.77
CA LEU A 480 5.86 8.01 7.26
C LEU A 480 4.51 8.50 6.72
N GLY A 481 3.85 9.43 7.41
CA GLY A 481 2.59 10.03 6.95
C GLY A 481 2.75 10.73 5.61
N SER A 482 3.81 11.52 5.44
CA SER A 482 4.13 12.18 4.18
C SER A 482 4.40 11.16 3.05
N LEU A 483 5.17 10.10 3.32
CA LEU A 483 5.49 9.05 2.35
C LEU A 483 4.24 8.32 1.86
N VAL A 484 3.35 7.95 2.77
CA VAL A 484 2.10 7.25 2.40
C VAL A 484 1.20 8.17 1.56
N ALA A 485 1.01 9.42 1.97
CA ALA A 485 0.21 10.39 1.21
C ALA A 485 0.83 10.69 -0.17
N PHE A 486 2.14 10.68 -0.29
CA PHE A 486 2.86 10.79 -1.57
C PHE A 486 2.40 9.68 -2.54
N TYR A 487 2.37 8.43 -2.10
CA TYR A 487 1.88 7.31 -2.93
C TYR A 487 0.38 7.39 -3.20
N GLU A 488 -0.44 7.79 -2.23
CA GLU A 488 -1.89 7.96 -2.45
C GLU A 488 -2.18 8.97 -3.57
N HIS A 489 -1.49 10.11 -3.56
CA HIS A 489 -1.64 11.13 -4.60
C HIS A 489 -1.03 10.70 -5.94
N LYS A 490 0.09 9.97 -5.95
CA LYS A 490 0.64 9.35 -7.17
C LYS A 490 -0.40 8.46 -7.85
N VAL A 491 -1.07 7.61 -7.11
CA VAL A 491 -2.13 6.72 -7.60
C VAL A 491 -3.31 7.53 -8.15
N PHE A 492 -3.71 8.59 -7.45
CA PHE A 492 -4.75 9.51 -7.92
C PHE A 492 -4.37 10.18 -9.25
N VAL A 493 -3.17 10.73 -9.36
CA VAL A 493 -2.66 11.35 -10.59
C VAL A 493 -2.77 10.39 -11.76
N GLN A 494 -2.29 9.16 -11.61
CA GLN A 494 -2.35 8.15 -12.67
C GLN A 494 -3.79 7.82 -13.07
N GLY A 495 -4.70 7.67 -12.11
CA GLY A 495 -6.12 7.43 -12.38
C GLY A 495 -6.79 8.55 -13.18
N ILE A 496 -6.40 9.82 -12.93
CA ILE A 496 -6.88 10.96 -13.70
C ILE A 496 -6.33 10.93 -15.12
N ILE A 497 -5.03 10.67 -15.29
CA ILE A 497 -4.42 10.55 -16.63
C ILE A 497 -5.11 9.45 -17.43
N TRP A 498 -5.29 8.26 -16.88
CA TRP A 498 -5.96 7.14 -17.53
C TRP A 498 -7.47 7.31 -17.67
N ASN A 499 -8.04 8.39 -17.14
CA ASN A 499 -9.50 8.64 -17.15
C ASN A 499 -10.32 7.50 -16.53
N ILE A 500 -9.84 6.90 -15.45
CA ILE A 500 -10.50 5.77 -14.77
C ILE A 500 -11.03 6.16 -13.39
N ASN A 501 -11.95 5.36 -12.83
CA ASN A 501 -12.37 5.50 -11.43
C ASN A 501 -11.42 4.73 -10.50
N SER A 502 -10.56 5.45 -9.78
CA SER A 502 -9.59 4.84 -8.85
C SER A 502 -10.20 4.48 -7.48
N PHE A 503 -11.47 4.76 -7.22
CA PHE A 503 -12.02 4.70 -5.87
C PHE A 503 -13.09 3.63 -5.65
N ASP A 504 -13.50 2.90 -6.69
CA ASP A 504 -14.29 1.69 -6.61
C ASP A 504 -13.45 0.41 -6.71
N GLN A 505 -14.07 -0.76 -6.54
CA GLN A 505 -13.42 -2.09 -6.62
C GLN A 505 -14.38 -3.20 -7.08
N TRP A 506 -15.14 -2.97 -8.15
CA TRP A 506 -16.11 -3.95 -8.68
C TRP A 506 -15.50 -5.30 -9.05
N GLY A 507 -14.20 -5.34 -9.39
CA GLY A 507 -13.49 -6.56 -9.77
C GLY A 507 -13.42 -7.65 -8.69
N VAL A 508 -13.65 -7.31 -7.42
CA VAL A 508 -13.63 -8.29 -6.31
C VAL A 508 -15.01 -8.91 -6.01
N GLU A 509 -16.09 -8.46 -6.68
CA GLU A 509 -17.46 -8.86 -6.32
C GLU A 509 -17.85 -10.23 -6.91
N LEU A 510 -17.42 -10.56 -8.13
CA LEU A 510 -17.81 -11.81 -8.79
C LEU A 510 -17.33 -13.05 -8.00
N GLY A 511 -16.09 -13.05 -7.52
CA GLY A 511 -15.55 -14.14 -6.71
C GLY A 511 -16.35 -14.38 -5.43
N LYS A 512 -16.76 -13.30 -4.76
CA LYS A 512 -17.60 -13.38 -3.55
C LYS A 512 -18.99 -13.96 -3.83
N GLN A 513 -19.59 -13.59 -4.98
CA GLN A 513 -20.89 -14.13 -5.40
C GLN A 513 -20.78 -15.65 -5.65
N LEU A 514 -19.77 -16.10 -6.38
CA LEU A 514 -19.54 -17.52 -6.64
C LEU A 514 -19.23 -18.29 -5.35
N ALA A 515 -18.41 -17.72 -4.45
CA ALA A 515 -18.13 -18.37 -3.17
C ALA A 515 -19.37 -18.62 -2.31
N LYS A 516 -20.36 -17.72 -2.33
CA LYS A 516 -21.65 -17.91 -1.64
C LYS A 516 -22.47 -19.08 -2.19
N VAL A 517 -22.33 -19.39 -3.48
CA VAL A 517 -22.99 -20.54 -4.11
C VAL A 517 -22.22 -21.83 -3.77
N ILE A 518 -20.89 -21.82 -3.89
CA ILE A 518 -20.04 -23.00 -3.68
C ILE A 518 -20.02 -23.44 -2.20
N GLN A 519 -20.06 -22.51 -1.26
CA GLN A 519 -19.94 -22.84 0.17
C GLN A 519 -20.98 -23.88 0.67
N PRO A 520 -22.29 -23.76 0.40
CA PRO A 520 -23.25 -24.79 0.77
C PRO A 520 -23.04 -26.12 0.00
N GLU A 521 -22.55 -26.07 -1.24
CA GLU A 521 -22.28 -27.27 -2.03
C GLU A 521 -21.11 -28.07 -1.44
N LEU A 522 -20.10 -27.41 -0.91
CA LEU A 522 -19.00 -28.05 -0.17
C LEU A 522 -19.51 -28.79 1.08
N SER A 523 -20.55 -28.31 1.74
CA SER A 523 -21.12 -28.90 2.95
C SER A 523 -22.11 -30.03 2.65
N GLY A 524 -22.77 -30.00 1.50
CA GLY A 524 -23.78 -30.96 1.08
C GLY A 524 -23.22 -32.36 0.77
N SER A 525 -24.09 -33.35 0.69
CA SER A 525 -23.73 -34.75 0.36
C SER A 525 -23.79 -35.08 -1.14
N ASN A 526 -24.59 -34.35 -1.91
CA ASN A 526 -24.83 -34.60 -3.32
C ASN A 526 -23.61 -34.29 -4.19
N GLU A 527 -23.43 -35.01 -5.28
CA GLU A 527 -22.46 -34.68 -6.31
C GLU A 527 -22.78 -33.29 -6.91
N VAL A 528 -21.76 -32.48 -7.13
CA VAL A 528 -21.88 -31.13 -7.69
C VAL A 528 -21.65 -31.19 -9.19
N THR A 529 -22.61 -30.65 -9.96
CA THR A 529 -22.62 -30.62 -11.43
C THR A 529 -23.02 -29.28 -12.01
N SER A 530 -23.16 -28.25 -11.14
CA SER A 530 -23.70 -26.93 -11.46
C SER A 530 -22.70 -25.93 -12.03
N HIS A 531 -21.40 -26.29 -12.03
CA HIS A 531 -20.30 -25.44 -12.50
C HIS A 531 -19.61 -26.03 -13.74
N ASP A 532 -18.52 -25.42 -14.17
CA ASP A 532 -17.65 -26.02 -15.18
C ASP A 532 -17.01 -27.33 -14.68
N SER A 533 -16.50 -28.12 -15.62
CA SER A 533 -15.99 -29.47 -15.31
C SER A 533 -14.83 -29.47 -14.30
N SER A 534 -13.98 -28.44 -14.30
CA SER A 534 -12.87 -28.31 -13.36
C SER A 534 -13.38 -28.00 -11.95
N THR A 535 -14.25 -26.99 -11.81
CA THR A 535 -14.83 -26.59 -10.52
C THR A 535 -15.65 -27.72 -9.90
N ASN A 536 -16.51 -28.39 -10.68
CA ASN A 536 -17.26 -29.57 -10.23
C ASN A 536 -16.33 -30.68 -9.72
N SER A 537 -15.30 -31.03 -10.50
CA SER A 537 -14.35 -32.07 -10.15
C SER A 537 -13.56 -31.76 -8.88
N LEU A 538 -13.12 -30.52 -8.71
CA LEU A 538 -12.38 -30.07 -7.52
C LEU A 538 -13.26 -30.10 -6.26
N ILE A 539 -14.51 -29.64 -6.35
CA ILE A 539 -15.47 -29.69 -5.25
C ILE A 539 -15.75 -31.16 -4.86
N ASN A 540 -16.04 -32.03 -5.84
CA ASN A 540 -16.35 -33.43 -5.58
C ASN A 540 -15.13 -34.18 -5.05
N TYR A 541 -13.92 -33.86 -5.54
CA TYR A 541 -12.67 -34.42 -5.01
C TYR A 541 -12.48 -34.00 -3.53
N TYR A 542 -12.65 -32.75 -3.19
CA TYR A 542 -12.60 -32.29 -1.80
C TYR A 542 -13.62 -33.03 -0.93
N LYS A 543 -14.88 -33.16 -1.39
CA LYS A 543 -15.95 -33.83 -0.64
C LYS A 543 -15.65 -35.32 -0.39
N SER A 544 -15.04 -36.01 -1.34
CA SER A 544 -14.69 -37.42 -1.22
C SER A 544 -13.46 -37.67 -0.32
N HIS A 545 -12.59 -36.68 -0.14
CA HIS A 545 -11.33 -36.85 0.61
C HIS A 545 -11.29 -36.10 1.95
N ARG A 546 -12.24 -35.19 2.21
CA ARG A 546 -12.25 -34.44 3.48
C ARG A 546 -12.46 -35.41 4.66
N LYS A 547 -11.62 -35.31 5.70
CA LYS A 547 -11.84 -35.94 7.00
C LYS A 547 -12.61 -34.96 7.90
N HIS A 548 -13.77 -35.38 8.40
CA HIS A 548 -14.51 -34.57 9.39
C HIS A 548 -13.76 -34.63 10.74
N ARG A 549 -12.87 -33.65 10.98
CA ARG A 549 -12.33 -33.36 12.32
C ARG A 549 -13.03 -32.11 12.87
N ARG A 550 -13.63 -32.23 14.05
CA ARG A 550 -14.12 -31.07 14.80
C ARG A 550 -12.97 -30.53 15.65
N TYR A 551 -12.85 -29.22 15.72
CA TYR A 551 -11.85 -28.49 16.51
C TYR A 551 -11.88 -28.86 18.00
N ILE A 552 -13.04 -29.34 18.52
CA ILE A 552 -13.28 -29.71 19.93
C ILE A 552 -12.46 -30.92 20.38
N ASP A 553 -11.84 -31.68 19.44
CA ASP A 553 -11.12 -32.92 19.75
C ASP A 553 -9.61 -32.71 19.98
N THR A 554 -9.10 -31.48 20.01
CA THR A 554 -7.64 -31.17 20.05
C THR A 554 -7.21 -30.09 21.03
N VAL A 555 -8.09 -29.64 21.97
CA VAL A 555 -7.72 -28.70 23.04
C VAL A 555 -7.77 -29.38 24.40
#